data_dea62ea243791040b7efb0cb68c6f634
#
_entry.id   dea62ea243791040b7efb0cb68c6f634
#
_cell.length_a   1.000
_cell.length_b   1.000
_cell.length_c   1.000
_cell.angle_alpha   90.00
_cell.angle_beta   90.00
_cell.angle_gamma   90.00
#
_symmetry.space_group_name_H-M   'P 1'
#
loop_
_entity.id
_entity.type
_entity.pdbx_description
1 polymer ?
#
loop_
_entity_poly.entity_id
_entity_poly.type
_entity_poly.pdbx_seq_one_letter_code
_entity_poly.pdbx_strand_id
1 'polypeptide(L)'
;MALLEIRGVTRCFGNFIAVNNISISIETGEFFTLLGPSGCGKTTLLRMIAGFDLPDSGQILLDGKDMVGMPSEKRPIHTVFQTYALFPHMTVSDNVAFPLKIAGKKLDEIRSRVIKTLDNVRLFNLGNRFPHELSGGQRQRVALARGLISRPRLLLLDEPLGALDLKLREEMQIELINLQKETGIAFVFVTHSQNEALTLSHRIVVMNQGGVEQIDTPSKIYNFPRNRFVADFLGKINIMDAQVLEIIPPYLRLLIPELGQVVIPNKEGVKIGDKGFMAIRPEQMRIMIYSEEVNSKNHFSGQIKSLLYAGDVTTYVVEFSNGTRVEIFSSMK
;
A
#
# COMPACT_ATOMS: atom_id res chain seq x y z
N MET A 1 -7.69 -19.68 -5.74
CA MET A 1 -9.10 -19.24 -6.00
C MET A 1 -9.31 -17.90 -5.34
N ALA A 2 -9.89 -16.96 -6.05
CA ALA A 2 -10.15 -15.63 -5.48
C ALA A 2 -11.11 -15.76 -4.28
N LEU A 3 -10.72 -15.15 -3.16
CA LEU A 3 -11.54 -15.05 -1.95
C LEU A 3 -12.55 -13.92 -2.09
N LEU A 4 -12.08 -12.74 -2.47
CA LEU A 4 -12.91 -11.56 -2.71
C LEU A 4 -12.80 -11.16 -4.18
N GLU A 5 -13.95 -10.96 -4.83
CA GLU A 5 -14.03 -10.45 -6.18
C GLU A 5 -14.90 -9.19 -6.21
N ILE A 6 -14.37 -8.11 -6.70
CA ILE A 6 -15.06 -6.85 -6.97
C ILE A 6 -15.18 -6.75 -8.48
N ARG A 7 -16.40 -6.64 -9.01
CA ARG A 7 -16.69 -6.69 -10.45
C ARG A 7 -17.44 -5.44 -10.88
N GLY A 8 -16.77 -4.52 -11.57
CA GLY A 8 -17.36 -3.33 -12.15
C GLY A 8 -18.06 -2.42 -11.15
N VAL A 9 -17.57 -2.33 -9.92
CA VAL A 9 -18.20 -1.57 -8.84
C VAL A 9 -18.05 -0.08 -9.07
N THR A 10 -19.20 0.61 -9.01
CA THR A 10 -19.29 2.08 -9.11
C THR A 10 -20.05 2.64 -7.91
N ARG A 11 -19.60 3.79 -7.40
CA ARG A 11 -20.28 4.54 -6.34
C ARG A 11 -20.18 6.05 -6.58
N CYS A 12 -21.33 6.70 -6.61
CA CYS A 12 -21.46 8.14 -6.79
C CYS A 12 -22.10 8.80 -5.56
N PHE A 13 -21.71 10.02 -5.27
CA PHE A 13 -22.34 10.90 -4.27
C PHE A 13 -22.77 12.19 -5.00
N GLY A 14 -24.04 12.26 -5.39
CA GLY A 14 -24.51 13.30 -6.31
C GLY A 14 -23.75 13.22 -7.64
N ASN A 15 -23.09 14.32 -8.04
CA ASN A 15 -22.29 14.37 -9.26
C ASN A 15 -20.84 13.88 -9.09
N PHE A 16 -20.44 13.53 -7.87
CA PHE A 16 -19.07 13.06 -7.60
C PHE A 16 -18.97 11.54 -7.68
N ILE A 17 -18.12 11.04 -8.58
CA ILE A 17 -17.86 9.61 -8.74
C ILE A 17 -16.71 9.24 -7.79
N ALA A 18 -17.04 8.63 -6.65
CA ALA A 18 -16.07 8.24 -5.66
C ALA A 18 -15.33 6.94 -6.00
N VAL A 19 -16.03 6.01 -6.66
CA VAL A 19 -15.50 4.74 -7.16
C VAL A 19 -16.07 4.53 -8.56
N ASN A 20 -15.20 4.30 -9.55
CA ASN A 20 -15.55 4.26 -10.95
C ASN A 20 -15.18 2.93 -11.60
N ASN A 21 -16.14 2.05 -11.80
CA ASN A 21 -16.00 0.78 -12.51
C ASN A 21 -14.80 -0.07 -12.08
N ILE A 22 -14.62 -0.23 -10.76
CA ILE A 22 -13.47 -0.97 -10.20
C ILE A 22 -13.70 -2.47 -10.27
N SER A 23 -12.69 -3.18 -10.79
CA SER A 23 -12.62 -4.66 -10.77
C SER A 23 -11.30 -5.11 -10.16
N ILE A 24 -11.38 -5.88 -9.06
CA ILE A 24 -10.24 -6.37 -8.27
C ILE A 24 -10.55 -7.80 -7.80
N SER A 25 -9.54 -8.66 -7.82
CA SER A 25 -9.59 -9.97 -7.18
C SER A 25 -8.54 -10.09 -6.10
N ILE A 26 -8.89 -10.68 -4.95
CA ILE A 26 -8.00 -10.89 -3.81
C ILE A 26 -8.02 -12.37 -3.46
N GLU A 27 -6.84 -12.95 -3.28
CA GLU A 27 -6.67 -14.38 -3.00
C GLU A 27 -6.78 -14.67 -1.49
N THR A 28 -7.05 -15.94 -1.15
CA THR A 28 -7.02 -16.39 0.25
C THR A 28 -5.62 -16.22 0.84
N GLY A 29 -5.54 -15.65 2.05
CA GLY A 29 -4.26 -15.42 2.72
C GLY A 29 -3.41 -14.32 2.08
N GLU A 30 -3.99 -13.47 1.24
CA GLU A 30 -3.28 -12.36 0.63
C GLU A 30 -3.27 -11.12 1.54
N PHE A 31 -2.15 -10.44 1.60
CA PHE A 31 -2.06 -9.07 2.14
C PHE A 31 -2.17 -8.11 0.95
N PHE A 32 -3.36 -7.54 0.75
CA PHE A 32 -3.68 -6.68 -0.39
C PHE A 32 -3.86 -5.23 0.07
N THR A 33 -3.16 -4.29 -0.55
CA THR A 33 -3.20 -2.89 -0.14
C THR A 33 -3.89 -1.99 -1.17
N LEU A 34 -4.82 -1.16 -0.69
CA LEU A 34 -5.40 -0.03 -1.42
C LEU A 34 -4.55 1.21 -1.12
N LEU A 35 -3.80 1.67 -2.10
CA LEU A 35 -2.90 2.81 -2.00
C LEU A 35 -3.35 3.94 -2.94
N GLY A 36 -3.22 5.18 -2.52
CA GLY A 36 -3.54 6.34 -3.36
C GLY A 36 -3.68 7.62 -2.57
N PRO A 37 -3.79 8.79 -3.21
CA PRO A 37 -3.98 10.07 -2.53
C PRO A 37 -5.29 10.14 -1.77
N SER A 38 -5.41 11.13 -0.88
CA SER A 38 -6.66 11.39 -0.15
C SER A 38 -7.80 11.68 -1.13
N GLY A 39 -9.00 11.13 -0.86
CA GLY A 39 -10.17 11.34 -1.70
C GLY A 39 -10.24 10.48 -2.98
N CYS A 40 -9.31 9.57 -3.25
CA CYS A 40 -9.35 8.72 -4.44
C CYS A 40 -10.30 7.50 -4.34
N GLY A 41 -11.10 7.37 -3.28
CA GLY A 41 -12.14 6.33 -3.17
C GLY A 41 -11.79 5.10 -2.33
N LYS A 42 -10.58 4.99 -1.74
CA LYS A 42 -10.13 3.81 -0.94
C LYS A 42 -11.09 3.45 0.19
N THR A 43 -11.36 4.41 1.09
CA THR A 43 -12.27 4.21 2.23
C THR A 43 -13.70 3.93 1.77
N THR A 44 -14.16 4.55 0.67
CA THR A 44 -15.48 4.25 0.09
C THR A 44 -15.56 2.81 -0.38
N LEU A 45 -14.55 2.33 -1.10
CA LEU A 45 -14.47 0.94 -1.55
C LEU A 45 -14.44 -0.02 -0.35
N LEU A 46 -13.60 0.27 0.66
CA LEU A 46 -13.51 -0.52 1.89
C LEU A 46 -14.87 -0.58 2.61
N ARG A 47 -15.59 0.55 2.71
CA ARG A 47 -16.93 0.61 3.34
C ARG A 47 -17.97 -0.23 2.59
N MET A 48 -17.91 -0.28 1.26
CA MET A 48 -18.78 -1.14 0.45
C MET A 48 -18.46 -2.62 0.67
N ILE A 49 -17.18 -3.00 0.77
CA ILE A 49 -16.78 -4.38 1.12
C ILE A 49 -17.29 -4.76 2.51
N ALA A 50 -17.16 -3.83 3.49
CA ALA A 50 -17.63 -4.03 4.86
C ALA A 50 -19.17 -4.10 4.99
N GLY A 51 -19.91 -3.56 4.01
CA GLY A 51 -21.38 -3.47 4.06
C GLY A 51 -21.91 -2.24 4.78
N PHE A 52 -21.09 -1.21 4.99
CA PHE A 52 -21.49 0.10 5.55
C PHE A 52 -21.98 1.06 4.46
N ASP A 53 -21.75 0.72 3.19
CA ASP A 53 -22.25 1.45 2.03
C ASP A 53 -22.62 0.45 0.93
N LEU A 54 -23.47 0.88 -0.02
CA LEU A 54 -23.89 0.05 -1.13
C LEU A 54 -23.33 0.61 -2.44
N PRO A 55 -22.86 -0.24 -3.35
CA PRO A 55 -22.52 0.21 -4.70
C PRO A 55 -23.78 0.61 -5.48
N ASP A 56 -23.65 1.58 -6.38
CA ASP A 56 -24.71 1.94 -7.30
C ASP A 56 -24.81 0.95 -8.46
N SER A 57 -23.68 0.30 -8.81
CA SER A 57 -23.61 -0.79 -9.77
C SER A 57 -22.43 -1.71 -9.51
N GLY A 58 -22.44 -2.89 -10.13
CA GLY A 58 -21.42 -3.92 -9.97
C GLY A 58 -21.74 -4.92 -8.88
N GLN A 59 -20.78 -5.80 -8.59
CA GLN A 59 -20.93 -6.88 -7.63
C GLN A 59 -19.71 -6.98 -6.71
N ILE A 60 -19.95 -7.42 -5.47
CA ILE A 60 -18.92 -7.77 -4.48
C ILE A 60 -19.17 -9.19 -4.04
N LEU A 61 -18.31 -10.11 -4.43
CA LEU A 61 -18.43 -11.53 -4.13
C LEU A 61 -17.38 -11.95 -3.11
N LEU A 62 -17.77 -12.67 -2.07
CA LEU A 62 -16.86 -13.29 -1.10
C LEU A 62 -17.13 -14.81 -1.11
N ASP A 63 -16.10 -15.62 -1.35
CA ASP A 63 -16.23 -17.06 -1.58
C ASP A 63 -17.32 -17.39 -2.63
N GLY A 64 -17.43 -16.57 -3.69
CA GLY A 64 -18.43 -16.69 -4.75
C GLY A 64 -19.86 -16.25 -4.38
N LYS A 65 -20.11 -15.81 -3.13
CA LYS A 65 -21.41 -15.33 -2.68
C LYS A 65 -21.49 -13.81 -2.80
N ASP A 66 -22.58 -13.30 -3.35
CA ASP A 66 -22.80 -11.85 -3.43
C ASP A 66 -23.03 -11.24 -2.03
N MET A 67 -22.26 -10.22 -1.72
CA MET A 67 -22.33 -9.46 -0.47
C MET A 67 -23.21 -8.21 -0.60
N VAL A 68 -23.58 -7.80 -1.82
CA VAL A 68 -24.45 -6.65 -2.03
C VAL A 68 -25.82 -6.92 -1.42
N GLY A 69 -26.30 -6.01 -0.56
CA GLY A 69 -27.55 -6.22 0.19
C GLY A 69 -27.45 -7.10 1.43
N MET A 70 -26.32 -7.80 1.67
CA MET A 70 -26.09 -8.50 2.93
C MET A 70 -25.69 -7.50 4.02
N PRO A 71 -26.40 -7.42 5.16
CA PRO A 71 -26.05 -6.55 6.28
C PRO A 71 -24.64 -6.83 6.81
N SER A 72 -23.95 -5.78 7.26
CA SER A 72 -22.55 -5.85 7.70
C SER A 72 -22.31 -6.90 8.80
N GLU A 73 -23.23 -7.03 9.74
CA GLU A 73 -23.14 -7.99 10.87
C GLU A 73 -23.26 -9.45 10.45
N LYS A 74 -23.76 -9.72 9.22
CA LYS A 74 -23.88 -11.07 8.65
C LYS A 74 -22.71 -11.43 7.74
N ARG A 75 -21.89 -10.45 7.37
CA ARG A 75 -20.71 -10.70 6.54
C ARG A 75 -19.60 -11.36 7.36
N PRO A 76 -18.92 -12.39 6.87
CA PRO A 76 -17.75 -12.97 7.55
C PRO A 76 -16.50 -12.10 7.36
N ILE A 77 -16.67 -10.79 7.54
CA ILE A 77 -15.68 -9.73 7.34
C ILE A 77 -15.62 -8.90 8.62
N HIS A 78 -14.44 -8.56 9.09
CA HIS A 78 -14.26 -7.63 10.20
C HIS A 78 -13.45 -6.42 9.78
N THR A 79 -13.75 -5.27 10.41
CA THR A 79 -13.07 -4.00 10.12
C THR A 79 -12.38 -3.48 11.37
N VAL A 80 -11.11 -3.09 11.21
CA VAL A 80 -10.36 -2.30 12.19
C VAL A 80 -10.29 -0.87 11.66
N PHE A 81 -10.89 0.05 12.40
CA PHE A 81 -10.96 1.47 12.03
C PHE A 81 -9.71 2.23 12.45
N GLN A 82 -9.45 3.35 11.81
CA GLN A 82 -8.33 4.26 12.09
C GLN A 82 -8.28 4.71 13.57
N THR A 83 -9.44 4.94 14.18
CA THR A 83 -9.57 5.33 15.60
C THR A 83 -9.60 4.13 16.56
N TYR A 84 -9.38 2.89 16.02
CA TYR A 84 -9.48 1.63 16.75
C TYR A 84 -10.90 1.31 17.27
N ALA A 85 -11.75 2.28 17.49
CA ALA A 85 -13.15 2.18 17.97
C ALA A 85 -13.31 1.21 19.15
N LEU A 86 -12.39 1.27 20.13
CA LEU A 86 -12.47 0.48 21.36
C LEU A 86 -13.57 1.04 22.25
N PHE A 87 -14.28 0.14 22.96
CA PHE A 87 -15.27 0.51 23.95
C PHE A 87 -14.56 1.00 25.23
N PRO A 88 -14.63 2.31 25.57
CA PRO A 88 -13.81 2.89 26.64
C PRO A 88 -14.19 2.41 28.04
N HIS A 89 -15.44 1.95 28.21
CA HIS A 89 -16.00 1.43 29.46
C HIS A 89 -15.81 -0.08 29.65
N MET A 90 -15.16 -0.75 28.70
CA MET A 90 -14.88 -2.20 28.75
C MET A 90 -13.38 -2.42 28.93
N THR A 91 -13.02 -3.48 29.65
CA THR A 91 -11.63 -3.93 29.75
C THR A 91 -11.10 -4.43 28.38
N VAL A 92 -9.80 -4.66 28.28
CA VAL A 92 -9.18 -5.29 27.10
C VAL A 92 -9.83 -6.64 26.80
N SER A 93 -9.97 -7.50 27.82
CA SER A 93 -10.61 -8.81 27.67
C SER A 93 -12.06 -8.69 27.21
N ASP A 94 -12.82 -7.73 27.73
CA ASP A 94 -14.21 -7.52 27.33
C ASP A 94 -14.33 -6.98 25.92
N ASN A 95 -13.46 -6.04 25.51
CA ASN A 95 -13.39 -5.57 24.13
C ASN A 95 -13.14 -6.72 23.15
N VAL A 96 -12.16 -7.58 23.45
CA VAL A 96 -11.85 -8.74 22.60
C VAL A 96 -12.97 -9.78 22.62
N ALA A 97 -13.60 -10.03 23.79
CA ALA A 97 -14.71 -10.96 23.93
C ALA A 97 -16.00 -10.52 23.23
N PHE A 98 -16.16 -9.22 22.99
CA PHE A 98 -17.44 -8.61 22.56
C PHE A 98 -18.05 -9.29 21.32
N PRO A 99 -17.34 -9.57 20.21
CA PRO A 99 -17.92 -10.21 19.05
C PRO A 99 -18.48 -11.61 19.36
N LEU A 100 -17.82 -12.37 20.23
CA LEU A 100 -18.27 -13.72 20.60
C LEU A 100 -19.47 -13.68 21.56
N LYS A 101 -19.55 -12.66 22.43
CA LYS A 101 -20.72 -12.43 23.30
C LYS A 101 -21.96 -12.13 22.44
N ILE A 102 -21.84 -11.25 21.43
CA ILE A 102 -22.95 -10.96 20.49
C ILE A 102 -23.34 -12.19 19.66
N ALA A 103 -22.37 -13.04 19.29
CA ALA A 103 -22.62 -14.29 18.59
C ALA A 103 -23.23 -15.40 19.49
N GLY A 104 -23.50 -15.12 20.76
CA GLY A 104 -24.14 -16.08 21.70
C GLY A 104 -23.25 -17.27 22.05
N LYS A 105 -21.92 -17.16 21.98
CA LYS A 105 -21.01 -18.25 22.32
C LYS A 105 -20.98 -18.54 23.81
N LYS A 106 -20.67 -19.78 24.19
CA LYS A 106 -20.58 -20.22 25.60
C LYS A 106 -19.42 -19.51 26.31
N LEU A 107 -19.58 -19.19 27.59
CA LEU A 107 -18.59 -18.45 28.38
C LEU A 107 -17.21 -19.13 28.41
N ASP A 108 -17.16 -20.46 28.51
CA ASP A 108 -15.88 -21.19 28.53
C ASP A 108 -15.15 -21.09 27.18
N GLU A 109 -15.90 -21.16 26.08
CA GLU A 109 -15.34 -20.93 24.72
C GLU A 109 -14.80 -19.50 24.58
N ILE A 110 -15.57 -18.51 25.06
CA ILE A 110 -15.15 -17.11 25.05
C ILE A 110 -13.85 -16.93 25.83
N ARG A 111 -13.78 -17.42 27.08
CA ARG A 111 -12.59 -17.30 27.92
C ARG A 111 -11.35 -17.92 27.26
N SER A 112 -11.48 -19.14 26.77
CA SER A 112 -10.37 -19.85 26.10
C SER A 112 -9.87 -19.08 24.86
N ARG A 113 -10.81 -18.58 24.02
CA ARG A 113 -10.46 -17.84 22.82
C ARG A 113 -9.82 -16.48 23.15
N VAL A 114 -10.33 -15.75 24.14
CA VAL A 114 -9.78 -14.46 24.57
C VAL A 114 -8.32 -14.62 25.04
N ILE A 115 -8.06 -15.60 25.91
CA ILE A 115 -6.68 -15.87 26.38
C ILE A 115 -5.76 -16.13 25.20
N LYS A 116 -6.12 -17.04 24.29
CA LYS A 116 -5.31 -17.37 23.12
C LYS A 116 -5.11 -16.16 22.19
N THR A 117 -6.17 -15.36 21.97
CA THR A 117 -6.08 -14.23 21.08
C THR A 117 -5.22 -13.10 21.66
N LEU A 118 -5.32 -12.85 22.97
CA LEU A 118 -4.47 -11.89 23.67
C LEU A 118 -3.00 -12.32 23.69
N ASP A 119 -2.72 -13.62 23.79
CA ASP A 119 -1.37 -14.16 23.68
C ASP A 119 -0.78 -13.93 22.29
N ASN A 120 -1.53 -14.24 21.22
CA ASN A 120 -1.11 -14.03 19.85
C ASN A 120 -0.75 -12.55 19.52
N VAL A 121 -1.39 -11.59 20.19
CA VAL A 121 -1.09 -10.15 20.02
C VAL A 121 -0.20 -9.60 21.14
N ARG A 122 0.44 -10.47 21.97
CA ARG A 122 1.34 -10.11 23.07
C ARG A 122 0.74 -9.17 24.12
N LEU A 123 -0.53 -9.36 24.45
CA LEU A 123 -1.27 -8.57 25.43
C LEU A 123 -1.78 -9.41 26.63
N PHE A 124 -1.26 -10.62 26.84
CA PHE A 124 -1.74 -11.55 27.86
C PHE A 124 -1.91 -10.92 29.25
N ASN A 125 -0.94 -10.12 29.70
CA ASN A 125 -0.95 -9.50 31.03
C ASN A 125 -1.80 -8.22 31.13
N LEU A 126 -2.42 -7.76 30.04
CA LEU A 126 -3.15 -6.51 29.99
C LEU A 126 -4.68 -6.68 29.92
N GLY A 127 -5.18 -7.90 30.09
CA GLY A 127 -6.59 -8.26 29.94
C GLY A 127 -7.56 -7.44 30.79
N ASN A 128 -7.15 -7.07 32.01
CA ASN A 128 -7.97 -6.32 32.97
C ASN A 128 -7.85 -4.80 32.84
N ARG A 129 -6.97 -4.29 31.98
CA ARG A 129 -6.83 -2.83 31.77
C ARG A 129 -7.94 -2.27 30.88
N PHE A 130 -8.17 -0.98 31.02
CA PHE A 130 -9.06 -0.21 30.16
C PHE A 130 -8.30 0.47 29.01
N PRO A 131 -8.95 0.83 27.89
CA PRO A 131 -8.29 1.45 26.74
C PRO A 131 -7.51 2.73 27.06
N HIS A 132 -7.92 3.53 28.03
CA HIS A 132 -7.23 4.75 28.43
C HIS A 132 -5.91 4.51 29.17
N GLU A 133 -5.68 3.30 29.69
CA GLU A 133 -4.45 2.88 30.34
C GLU A 133 -3.40 2.29 29.37
N LEU A 134 -3.72 2.27 28.07
CA LEU A 134 -2.90 1.63 27.04
C LEU A 134 -2.16 2.65 26.17
N SER A 135 -0.98 2.28 25.70
CA SER A 135 -0.29 3.01 24.62
C SER A 135 -1.05 2.90 23.29
N GLY A 136 -0.69 3.75 22.30
CA GLY A 136 -1.29 3.71 20.96
C GLY A 136 -1.19 2.34 20.30
N GLY A 137 0.01 1.73 20.30
CA GLY A 137 0.22 0.40 19.74
C GLY A 137 -0.52 -0.71 20.51
N GLN A 138 -0.63 -0.60 21.84
CA GLN A 138 -1.43 -1.54 22.62
C GLN A 138 -2.91 -1.45 22.27
N ARG A 139 -3.48 -0.25 22.10
CA ARG A 139 -4.87 -0.06 21.65
C ARG A 139 -5.09 -0.67 20.27
N GLN A 140 -4.16 -0.49 19.35
CA GLN A 140 -4.22 -1.10 18.03
C GLN A 140 -4.24 -2.63 18.10
N ARG A 141 -3.36 -3.25 18.90
CA ARG A 141 -3.34 -4.71 19.09
C ARG A 141 -4.66 -5.23 19.68
N VAL A 142 -5.29 -4.48 20.59
CA VAL A 142 -6.63 -4.84 21.10
C VAL A 142 -7.67 -4.80 19.99
N ALA A 143 -7.64 -3.79 19.11
CA ALA A 143 -8.56 -3.69 17.98
C ALA A 143 -8.36 -4.84 16.97
N LEU A 144 -7.10 -5.19 16.68
CA LEU A 144 -6.76 -6.35 15.86
C LEU A 144 -7.26 -7.67 16.49
N ALA A 145 -7.00 -7.86 17.78
CA ALA A 145 -7.46 -9.03 18.53
C ALA A 145 -8.99 -9.15 18.49
N ARG A 146 -9.71 -8.04 18.68
CA ARG A 146 -11.18 -8.00 18.57
C ARG A 146 -11.67 -8.39 17.16
N GLY A 147 -10.98 -7.93 16.11
CA GLY A 147 -11.30 -8.28 14.73
C GLY A 147 -11.04 -9.77 14.42
N LEU A 148 -9.99 -10.34 14.97
CA LEU A 148 -9.52 -11.69 14.66
C LEU A 148 -10.21 -12.80 15.49
N ILE A 149 -10.74 -12.50 16.68
CA ILE A 149 -11.27 -13.52 17.58
C ILE A 149 -12.42 -14.34 16.97
N SER A 150 -13.19 -13.74 16.07
CA SER A 150 -14.26 -14.40 15.34
C SER A 150 -13.79 -15.27 14.17
N ARG A 151 -12.49 -15.24 13.85
CA ARG A 151 -11.89 -15.92 12.69
C ARG A 151 -12.57 -15.54 11.37
N PRO A 152 -12.57 -14.26 10.99
CA PRO A 152 -13.20 -13.82 9.76
C PRO A 152 -12.52 -14.42 8.54
N ARG A 153 -13.21 -14.42 7.40
CA ARG A 153 -12.62 -14.77 6.10
C ARG A 153 -11.72 -13.65 5.58
N LEU A 154 -12.04 -12.40 5.93
CA LEU A 154 -11.38 -11.19 5.47
C LEU A 154 -11.29 -10.17 6.60
N LEU A 155 -10.12 -9.58 6.80
CA LEU A 155 -9.90 -8.47 7.72
C LEU A 155 -9.64 -7.18 6.92
N LEU A 156 -10.43 -6.16 7.18
CA LEU A 156 -10.29 -4.83 6.60
C LEU A 156 -9.58 -3.92 7.61
N LEU A 157 -8.57 -3.21 7.16
CA LEU A 157 -7.73 -2.33 7.98
C LEU A 157 -7.76 -0.92 7.37
N ASP A 158 -8.46 0.02 7.99
CA ASP A 158 -8.58 1.40 7.50
C ASP A 158 -7.56 2.31 8.19
N GLU A 159 -6.45 2.59 7.52
CA GLU A 159 -5.31 3.41 8.00
C GLU A 159 -4.85 3.08 9.43
N PRO A 160 -4.67 1.79 9.79
CA PRO A 160 -4.49 1.41 11.18
C PRO A 160 -3.19 1.91 11.81
N LEU A 161 -2.17 2.28 11.00
CA LEU A 161 -0.86 2.75 11.46
C LEU A 161 -0.74 4.28 11.49
N GLY A 162 -1.74 5.01 11.01
CA GLY A 162 -1.67 6.46 10.79
C GLY A 162 -1.44 7.29 12.07
N ALA A 163 -1.89 6.81 13.22
CA ALA A 163 -1.79 7.52 14.50
C ALA A 163 -0.52 7.18 15.31
N LEU A 164 0.39 6.35 14.77
CA LEU A 164 1.60 5.89 15.46
C LEU A 164 2.82 6.74 15.08
N ASP A 165 3.75 6.89 16.04
CA ASP A 165 5.09 7.39 15.76
C ASP A 165 5.89 6.42 14.86
N LEU A 166 7.01 6.90 14.29
CA LEU A 166 7.78 6.15 13.30
C LEU A 166 8.24 4.77 13.83
N LYS A 167 8.86 4.75 15.01
CA LYS A 167 9.41 3.52 15.59
C LYS A 167 8.34 2.48 15.87
N LEU A 168 7.25 2.91 16.50
CA LEU A 168 6.13 2.03 16.80
C LEU A 168 5.43 1.54 15.53
N ARG A 169 5.38 2.38 14.49
CA ARG A 169 4.83 2.00 13.18
C ARG A 169 5.64 0.87 12.53
N GLU A 170 6.97 0.95 12.54
CA GLU A 170 7.85 -0.10 12.02
C GLU A 170 7.69 -1.42 12.79
N GLU A 171 7.64 -1.35 14.13
CA GLU A 171 7.37 -2.53 14.95
C GLU A 171 6.02 -3.17 14.60
N MET A 172 4.98 -2.36 14.44
CA MET A 172 3.62 -2.82 14.10
C MET A 172 3.51 -3.38 12.69
N GLN A 173 4.30 -2.89 11.72
CA GLN A 173 4.37 -3.49 10.38
C GLN A 173 4.85 -4.95 10.46
N ILE A 174 5.93 -5.20 11.18
CA ILE A 174 6.46 -6.56 11.36
C ILE A 174 5.42 -7.46 12.04
N GLU A 175 4.73 -6.94 13.04
CA GLU A 175 3.68 -7.69 13.73
C GLU A 175 2.48 -8.02 12.83
N LEU A 176 2.04 -7.09 11.99
CA LEU A 176 0.96 -7.32 11.03
C LEU A 176 1.32 -8.42 10.02
N ILE A 177 2.58 -8.42 9.53
CA ILE A 177 3.07 -9.48 8.63
C ILE A 177 3.04 -10.85 9.33
N ASN A 178 3.55 -10.93 10.56
CA ASN A 178 3.57 -12.17 11.32
C ASN A 178 2.16 -12.67 11.63
N LEU A 179 1.30 -11.79 12.09
CA LEU A 179 -0.09 -12.08 12.41
C LEU A 179 -0.88 -12.60 11.18
N GLN A 180 -0.66 -11.98 10.02
CA GLN A 180 -1.27 -12.42 8.77
C GLN A 180 -0.78 -13.82 8.38
N LYS A 181 0.54 -14.10 8.48
CA LYS A 181 1.12 -15.42 8.19
C LYS A 181 0.61 -16.50 9.16
N GLU A 182 0.53 -16.20 10.45
CA GLU A 182 0.08 -17.15 11.47
C GLU A 182 -1.40 -17.48 11.35
N THR A 183 -2.22 -16.48 10.99
CA THR A 183 -3.69 -16.67 10.88
C THR A 183 -4.12 -17.19 9.51
N GLY A 184 -3.36 -16.94 8.45
CA GLY A 184 -3.71 -17.24 7.06
C GLY A 184 -4.95 -16.50 6.55
N ILE A 185 -5.42 -15.48 7.28
CA ILE A 185 -6.57 -14.64 6.91
C ILE A 185 -6.11 -13.63 5.84
N ALA A 186 -6.95 -13.37 4.84
CA ALA A 186 -6.68 -12.30 3.89
C ALA A 186 -6.90 -10.93 4.53
N PHE A 187 -5.98 -10.00 4.27
CA PHE A 187 -6.05 -8.61 4.75
C PHE A 187 -6.25 -7.66 3.58
N VAL A 188 -7.21 -6.74 3.71
CA VAL A 188 -7.32 -5.54 2.86
C VAL A 188 -6.90 -4.35 3.69
N PHE A 189 -5.79 -3.75 3.32
CA PHE A 189 -5.15 -2.66 4.04
C PHE A 189 -5.28 -1.36 3.26
N VAL A 190 -5.84 -0.34 3.88
CA VAL A 190 -5.91 1.01 3.30
C VAL A 190 -4.83 1.88 3.90
N THR A 191 -4.07 2.55 3.05
CA THR A 191 -3.07 3.52 3.49
C THR A 191 -2.85 4.60 2.43
N HIS A 192 -2.32 5.74 2.84
CA HIS A 192 -1.72 6.75 1.98
C HIS A 192 -0.18 6.71 2.04
N SER A 193 0.40 5.87 2.90
CA SER A 193 1.85 5.69 3.06
C SER A 193 2.39 4.71 2.04
N GLN A 194 3.27 5.20 1.17
CA GLN A 194 3.95 4.38 0.15
C GLN A 194 4.83 3.31 0.80
N ASN A 195 5.56 3.68 1.88
CA ASN A 195 6.43 2.76 2.60
C ASN A 195 5.65 1.59 3.20
N GLU A 196 4.50 1.86 3.83
CA GLU A 196 3.64 0.80 4.36
C GLU A 196 3.17 -0.14 3.27
N ALA A 197 2.69 0.40 2.14
CA ALA A 197 2.23 -0.40 1.01
C ALA A 197 3.34 -1.29 0.44
N LEU A 198 4.54 -0.72 0.23
CA LEU A 198 5.68 -1.46 -0.32
C LEU A 198 6.20 -2.55 0.62
N THR A 199 6.14 -2.30 1.94
CA THR A 199 6.69 -3.22 2.96
C THR A 199 5.75 -4.38 3.28
N LEU A 200 4.43 -4.11 3.37
CA LEU A 200 3.46 -5.08 3.91
C LEU A 200 2.84 -5.98 2.85
N SER A 201 2.77 -5.54 1.60
CA SER A 201 1.83 -6.10 0.65
C SER A 201 2.39 -7.26 -0.18
N HIS A 202 1.55 -8.24 -0.47
CA HIS A 202 1.78 -9.17 -1.57
C HIS A 202 1.45 -8.51 -2.91
N ARG A 203 0.33 -7.77 -2.96
CA ARG A 203 -0.07 -6.94 -4.10
C ARG A 203 -0.63 -5.61 -3.63
N ILE A 204 -0.42 -4.59 -4.45
CA ILE A 204 -0.90 -3.23 -4.23
C ILE A 204 -1.79 -2.84 -5.41
N VAL A 205 -2.91 -2.20 -5.14
CA VAL A 205 -3.65 -1.42 -6.13
C VAL A 205 -3.37 0.06 -5.89
N VAL A 206 -2.88 0.74 -6.90
CA VAL A 206 -2.75 2.20 -6.91
C VAL A 206 -4.04 2.79 -7.46
N MET A 207 -4.74 3.56 -6.63
CA MET A 207 -6.00 4.21 -6.97
C MET A 207 -5.80 5.72 -7.19
N ASN A 208 -6.52 6.26 -8.16
CA ASN A 208 -6.55 7.68 -8.45
C ASN A 208 -7.92 8.07 -9.00
N GLN A 209 -8.49 9.19 -8.52
CA GLN A 209 -9.77 9.74 -9.02
C GLN A 209 -10.88 8.70 -9.18
N GLY A 210 -11.04 7.83 -8.19
CA GLY A 210 -12.05 6.77 -8.20
C GLY A 210 -11.73 5.55 -9.05
N GLY A 211 -10.63 5.56 -9.82
CA GLY A 211 -10.21 4.49 -10.72
C GLY A 211 -9.00 3.71 -10.20
N VAL A 212 -8.66 2.63 -10.92
CA VAL A 212 -7.46 1.82 -10.73
C VAL A 212 -6.42 2.19 -11.78
N GLU A 213 -5.24 2.64 -11.34
CA GLU A 213 -4.11 2.95 -12.22
C GLU A 213 -3.26 1.71 -12.52
N GLN A 214 -2.92 0.95 -11.46
CA GLN A 214 -2.12 -0.28 -11.58
C GLN A 214 -2.40 -1.22 -10.41
N ILE A 215 -2.37 -2.53 -10.69
CA ILE A 215 -2.38 -3.60 -9.70
C ILE A 215 -1.20 -4.51 -9.98
N ASP A 216 -0.27 -4.64 -9.05
CA ASP A 216 0.85 -5.59 -9.18
C ASP A 216 1.53 -5.82 -7.81
N THR A 217 2.63 -6.60 -7.83
CA THR A 217 3.52 -6.74 -6.66
C THR A 217 4.26 -5.42 -6.37
N PRO A 218 4.66 -5.16 -5.12
CA PRO A 218 5.41 -3.95 -4.73
C PRO A 218 6.60 -3.67 -5.65
N SER A 219 7.42 -4.67 -5.91
CA SER A 219 8.60 -4.55 -6.77
C SER A 219 8.26 -4.11 -8.19
N LYS A 220 7.19 -4.67 -8.79
CA LYS A 220 6.79 -4.31 -10.15
C LYS A 220 6.21 -2.91 -10.22
N ILE A 221 5.37 -2.51 -9.26
CA ILE A 221 4.79 -1.15 -9.22
C ILE A 221 5.90 -0.10 -9.09
N TYR A 222 6.91 -0.37 -8.25
CA TYR A 222 8.02 0.55 -8.03
C TYR A 222 8.97 0.65 -9.23
N ASN A 223 9.38 -0.50 -9.80
CA ASN A 223 10.39 -0.54 -10.86
C ASN A 223 9.80 -0.38 -12.27
N PHE A 224 8.53 -0.76 -12.46
CA PHE A 224 7.85 -0.76 -13.77
C PHE A 224 6.48 -0.08 -13.67
N PRO A 225 6.43 1.21 -13.29
CA PRO A 225 5.18 1.96 -13.22
C PRO A 225 4.52 2.02 -14.61
N ARG A 226 3.19 1.82 -14.63
CA ARG A 226 2.43 1.77 -15.88
C ARG A 226 2.32 3.12 -16.57
N ASN A 227 2.29 4.20 -15.77
CA ASN A 227 2.14 5.55 -16.26
C ASN A 227 2.88 6.56 -15.37
N ARG A 228 2.89 7.83 -15.79
CA ARG A 228 3.56 8.93 -15.09
C ARG A 228 3.01 9.13 -13.68
N PHE A 229 1.68 9.02 -13.48
CA PHE A 229 1.08 9.17 -12.17
C PHE A 229 1.63 8.14 -11.17
N VAL A 230 1.63 6.86 -11.54
CA VAL A 230 2.15 5.78 -10.66
C VAL A 230 3.65 5.99 -10.39
N ALA A 231 4.42 6.41 -11.40
CA ALA A 231 5.84 6.68 -11.27
C ALA A 231 6.13 7.78 -10.25
N ASP A 232 5.44 8.90 -10.35
CA ASP A 232 5.59 10.08 -9.50
C ASP A 232 5.01 9.86 -8.09
N PHE A 233 3.88 9.16 -8.01
CA PHE A 233 3.21 8.88 -6.75
C PHE A 233 4.01 7.94 -5.83
N LEU A 234 4.86 7.05 -6.36
CA LEU A 234 5.61 6.04 -5.59
C LEU A 234 7.07 6.42 -5.34
N GLY A 235 7.28 7.52 -4.66
CA GLY A 235 8.59 8.01 -4.28
C GLY A 235 9.22 8.93 -5.31
N LYS A 236 10.40 9.43 -5.02
CA LYS A 236 11.13 10.35 -5.89
C LYS A 236 11.55 9.65 -7.18
N ILE A 237 11.44 10.35 -8.30
CA ILE A 237 11.80 9.86 -9.61
C ILE A 237 12.18 11.01 -10.53
N ASN A 238 13.21 10.82 -11.33
CA ASN A 238 13.57 11.75 -12.41
C ASN A 238 12.80 11.34 -13.66
N ILE A 239 11.95 12.22 -14.18
CA ILE A 239 11.15 12.00 -15.39
C ILE A 239 11.58 13.00 -16.44
N MET A 240 11.99 12.52 -17.61
CA MET A 240 12.46 13.32 -18.74
C MET A 240 11.74 12.92 -20.01
N ASP A 241 11.47 13.86 -20.89
CA ASP A 241 10.89 13.57 -22.20
C ASP A 241 11.90 12.75 -23.03
N ALA A 242 11.38 11.77 -23.77
CA ALA A 242 12.21 10.86 -24.54
C ALA A 242 11.56 10.52 -25.88
N GLN A 243 12.42 10.36 -26.91
CA GLN A 243 12.02 9.84 -28.21
C GLN A 243 12.90 8.64 -28.58
N VAL A 244 12.29 7.60 -29.12
CA VAL A 244 13.02 6.42 -29.60
C VAL A 244 13.71 6.74 -30.91
N LEU A 245 15.05 6.69 -30.93
CA LEU A 245 15.87 6.90 -32.12
C LEU A 245 16.11 5.60 -32.87
N GLU A 246 16.45 4.54 -32.13
CA GLU A 246 16.91 3.30 -32.71
C GLU A 246 16.63 2.11 -31.78
N ILE A 247 16.36 0.95 -32.36
CA ILE A 247 16.18 -0.30 -31.63
C ILE A 247 17.31 -1.26 -32.03
N ILE A 248 18.21 -1.54 -31.08
CA ILE A 248 19.38 -2.42 -31.26
C ILE A 248 19.28 -3.53 -30.20
N PRO A 249 18.56 -4.61 -30.41
CA PRO A 249 18.39 -5.64 -29.38
C PRO A 249 19.74 -6.12 -28.79
N PRO A 250 19.84 -6.28 -27.47
CA PRO A 250 18.79 -6.19 -26.45
C PRO A 250 18.54 -4.77 -25.92
N TYR A 251 19.01 -3.74 -26.59
CA TYR A 251 18.91 -2.34 -26.18
C TYR A 251 18.08 -1.51 -27.15
N LEU A 252 17.68 -0.32 -26.69
CA LEU A 252 17.18 0.76 -27.53
C LEU A 252 17.90 2.08 -27.19
N ARG A 253 17.96 2.98 -28.14
CA ARG A 253 18.58 4.30 -28.02
C ARG A 253 17.48 5.34 -28.01
N LEU A 254 17.49 6.17 -26.97
CA LEU A 254 16.58 7.29 -26.78
C LEU A 254 17.30 8.61 -27.04
N LEU A 255 16.57 9.57 -27.58
CA LEU A 255 16.93 10.97 -27.51
C LEU A 255 16.19 11.60 -26.33
N ILE A 256 16.95 12.16 -25.41
CA ILE A 256 16.43 12.93 -24.29
C ILE A 256 16.94 14.36 -24.50
N PRO A 257 16.06 15.34 -24.71
CA PRO A 257 16.47 16.72 -25.02
C PRO A 257 17.49 17.29 -24.02
N GLU A 258 17.36 16.87 -22.76
CA GLU A 258 18.18 17.36 -21.66
C GLU A 258 19.55 16.67 -21.56
N LEU A 259 19.67 15.43 -22.02
CA LEU A 259 20.86 14.59 -21.86
C LEU A 259 21.54 14.20 -23.16
N GLY A 260 20.83 14.29 -24.30
CA GLY A 260 21.28 13.73 -25.56
C GLY A 260 20.88 12.26 -25.72
N GLN A 261 21.78 11.43 -26.22
CA GLN A 261 21.48 10.02 -26.47
C GLN A 261 21.70 9.15 -25.23
N VAL A 262 20.69 8.33 -24.90
CA VAL A 262 20.70 7.39 -23.78
C VAL A 262 20.40 5.99 -24.28
N VAL A 263 21.14 4.98 -23.82
CA VAL A 263 20.94 3.57 -24.16
C VAL A 263 20.30 2.86 -22.98
N ILE A 264 19.13 2.26 -23.20
CA ILE A 264 18.41 1.49 -22.18
C ILE A 264 18.10 0.08 -22.67
N PRO A 265 17.77 -0.87 -21.78
CA PRO A 265 17.25 -2.17 -22.21
C PRO A 265 15.99 -2.01 -23.08
N ASN A 266 15.87 -2.86 -24.10
CA ASN A 266 14.70 -2.83 -24.99
C ASN A 266 13.42 -3.16 -24.22
N LYS A 267 12.32 -2.47 -24.60
CA LYS A 267 10.98 -2.70 -24.08
C LYS A 267 10.06 -3.12 -25.22
N GLU A 268 9.32 -4.20 -25.02
CA GLU A 268 8.36 -4.68 -26.02
C GLU A 268 7.30 -3.64 -26.36
N GLY A 269 6.88 -3.64 -27.63
CA GLY A 269 5.82 -2.78 -28.14
C GLY A 269 6.23 -1.34 -28.49
N VAL A 270 7.53 -1.00 -28.35
CA VAL A 270 8.08 0.32 -28.67
C VAL A 270 8.55 0.34 -30.14
N LYS A 271 8.30 1.45 -30.85
CA LYS A 271 8.71 1.67 -32.25
C LYS A 271 9.65 2.87 -32.38
N ILE A 272 10.47 2.87 -33.40
CA ILE A 272 11.30 4.02 -33.77
C ILE A 272 10.41 5.24 -34.03
N GLY A 273 10.76 6.38 -33.42
CA GLY A 273 10.01 7.61 -33.51
C GLY A 273 8.97 7.82 -32.39
N ASP A 274 8.65 6.77 -31.61
CA ASP A 274 7.72 6.90 -30.48
C ASP A 274 8.22 7.96 -29.48
N LYS A 275 7.28 8.77 -28.98
CA LYS A 275 7.53 9.77 -27.95
C LYS A 275 6.92 9.32 -26.63
N GLY A 276 7.61 9.59 -25.50
CA GLY A 276 7.17 9.23 -24.18
C GLY A 276 8.07 9.83 -23.12
N PHE A 277 8.18 9.14 -22.00
CA PHE A 277 9.01 9.56 -20.88
C PHE A 277 10.02 8.48 -20.51
N MET A 278 11.26 8.87 -20.26
CA MET A 278 12.23 8.08 -19.51
C MET A 278 12.08 8.43 -18.03
N ALA A 279 11.90 7.42 -17.19
CA ALA A 279 11.83 7.55 -15.75
C ALA A 279 12.97 6.77 -15.11
N ILE A 280 13.72 7.41 -14.20
CA ILE A 280 14.84 6.78 -13.48
C ILE A 280 14.80 7.17 -12.01
N ARG A 281 14.90 6.18 -11.13
CA ARG A 281 14.95 6.42 -9.69
C ARG A 281 16.28 7.04 -9.28
N PRO A 282 16.29 7.97 -8.29
CA PRO A 282 17.52 8.62 -7.81
C PRO A 282 18.61 7.62 -7.35
N GLU A 283 18.22 6.49 -6.77
CA GLU A 283 19.14 5.43 -6.31
C GLU A 283 19.75 4.59 -7.44
N GLN A 284 19.20 4.69 -8.66
CA GLN A 284 19.72 4.02 -9.86
C GLN A 284 20.81 4.85 -10.55
N MET A 285 20.99 6.09 -10.13
CA MET A 285 22.02 7.00 -10.63
C MET A 285 23.21 7.01 -9.68
N ARG A 286 24.42 7.23 -10.23
CA ARG A 286 25.65 7.32 -9.44
C ARG A 286 26.41 8.59 -9.80
N ILE A 287 27.03 9.23 -8.79
CA ILE A 287 27.95 10.33 -8.95
C ILE A 287 29.36 9.75 -8.99
N MET A 288 30.16 10.16 -9.98
CA MET A 288 31.55 9.81 -10.12
C MET A 288 32.40 11.08 -10.17
N ILE A 289 33.61 11.02 -9.63
CA ILE A 289 34.55 12.14 -9.71
C ILE A 289 35.09 12.19 -11.15
N TYR A 290 35.25 13.40 -11.69
CA TYR A 290 35.62 13.64 -13.09
C TYR A 290 36.94 12.99 -13.55
N SER A 291 37.82 12.57 -12.64
CA SER A 291 39.09 11.91 -12.92
C SER A 291 39.04 10.39 -13.13
N GLU A 292 37.88 9.76 -12.94
CA GLU A 292 37.74 8.31 -13.08
C GLU A 292 37.42 7.92 -14.52
N GLU A 293 38.09 6.88 -15.04
CA GLU A 293 37.75 6.30 -16.34
C GLU A 293 36.38 5.65 -16.29
N VAL A 294 35.41 6.23 -17.03
CA VAL A 294 34.03 5.77 -17.07
C VAL A 294 33.82 4.82 -18.24
N ASN A 295 33.70 3.55 -17.95
CA ASN A 295 33.35 2.54 -18.95
C ASN A 295 31.83 2.25 -18.97
N SER A 296 31.00 3.32 -18.92
CA SER A 296 29.53 3.18 -18.97
C SER A 296 28.97 3.81 -20.24
N LYS A 297 27.90 3.19 -20.79
CA LYS A 297 27.23 3.70 -22.00
C LYS A 297 26.46 5.01 -21.76
N ASN A 298 26.07 5.27 -20.50
CA ASN A 298 25.29 6.44 -20.09
C ASN A 298 26.06 7.20 -19.01
N HIS A 299 26.83 8.21 -19.38
CA HIS A 299 27.44 9.14 -18.43
C HIS A 299 27.29 10.58 -18.91
N PHE A 300 27.04 11.47 -17.99
CA PHE A 300 26.72 12.87 -18.26
C PHE A 300 27.41 13.76 -17.24
N SER A 301 27.93 14.91 -17.69
CA SER A 301 28.56 15.89 -16.82
C SER A 301 27.52 16.86 -16.27
N GLY A 302 27.61 17.16 -14.97
CA GLY A 302 26.73 18.11 -14.30
C GLY A 302 27.40 18.76 -13.08
N GLN A 303 26.76 19.77 -12.53
CA GLN A 303 27.20 20.47 -11.32
C GLN A 303 26.27 20.17 -10.15
N ILE A 304 26.83 19.84 -9.00
CA ILE A 304 26.06 19.72 -7.76
C ILE A 304 25.63 21.11 -7.31
N LYS A 305 24.32 21.37 -7.28
CA LYS A 305 23.72 22.64 -6.84
C LYS A 305 23.32 22.65 -5.39
N SER A 306 22.85 21.52 -4.88
CA SER A 306 22.50 21.39 -3.48
C SER A 306 22.67 19.96 -2.99
N LEU A 307 22.80 19.84 -1.67
CA LEU A 307 22.94 18.61 -0.94
C LEU A 307 21.93 18.62 0.21
N LEU A 308 21.11 17.57 0.30
CA LEU A 308 20.14 17.38 1.37
C LEU A 308 20.54 16.12 2.13
N TYR A 309 21.00 16.29 3.36
CA TYR A 309 21.40 15.19 4.24
C TYR A 309 20.21 14.72 5.09
N ALA A 310 19.86 13.45 5.01
CA ALA A 310 18.76 12.87 5.75
C ALA A 310 19.19 11.65 6.61
N GLY A 311 20.44 11.64 7.06
CA GLY A 311 20.99 10.57 7.90
C GLY A 311 21.60 9.45 7.06
N ASP A 312 20.82 8.45 6.74
CA ASP A 312 21.25 7.26 5.96
C ASP A 312 21.38 7.51 4.46
N VAL A 313 20.68 8.53 3.96
CA VAL A 313 20.68 8.91 2.55
C VAL A 313 21.02 10.38 2.38
N THR A 314 21.91 10.68 1.44
CA THR A 314 22.18 12.04 0.95
C THR A 314 21.58 12.21 -0.43
N THR A 315 20.71 13.21 -0.60
CA THR A 315 20.16 13.58 -1.91
C THR A 315 21.01 14.69 -2.50
N TYR A 316 21.61 14.45 -3.65
CA TYR A 316 22.29 15.45 -4.46
C TYR A 316 21.36 15.95 -5.55
N VAL A 317 21.22 17.26 -5.69
CA VAL A 317 20.59 17.89 -6.84
C VAL A 317 21.68 18.28 -7.83
N VAL A 318 21.70 17.62 -8.97
CA VAL A 318 22.68 17.86 -10.03
C VAL A 318 21.99 18.60 -11.17
N GLU A 319 22.62 19.70 -11.62
CA GLU A 319 22.15 20.50 -12.76
C GLU A 319 23.06 20.27 -13.97
N PHE A 320 22.47 19.93 -15.09
CA PHE A 320 23.15 19.80 -16.38
C PHE A 320 23.34 21.18 -17.04
N SER A 321 24.17 21.23 -18.09
CA SER A 321 24.53 22.47 -18.79
C SER A 321 23.34 23.26 -19.38
N ASN A 322 22.23 22.56 -19.63
CA ASN A 322 20.97 23.12 -20.15
C ASN A 322 19.99 23.59 -19.04
N GLY A 323 20.37 23.52 -17.77
CA GLY A 323 19.56 23.92 -16.62
C GLY A 323 18.62 22.84 -16.08
N THR A 324 18.56 21.65 -16.70
CA THR A 324 17.76 20.54 -16.17
C THR A 324 18.36 19.99 -14.89
N ARG A 325 17.52 19.69 -13.90
CA ARG A 325 17.92 19.18 -12.60
C ARG A 325 17.45 17.75 -12.42
N VAL A 326 18.33 16.92 -11.84
CA VAL A 326 18.02 15.55 -11.43
C VAL A 326 18.42 15.35 -9.97
N GLU A 327 17.68 14.49 -9.29
CA GLU A 327 18.02 14.05 -7.93
C GLU A 327 18.77 12.72 -8.00
N ILE A 328 19.83 12.59 -7.21
CA ILE A 328 20.65 11.38 -7.10
C ILE A 328 20.77 11.02 -5.63
N PHE A 329 20.49 9.78 -5.27
CA PHE A 329 20.69 9.28 -3.92
C PHE A 329 22.06 8.62 -3.78
N SER A 330 22.76 8.99 -2.71
CA SER A 330 23.97 8.30 -2.29
C SER A 330 23.80 7.84 -0.85
N SER A 331 23.89 6.52 -0.62
CA SER A 331 24.07 6.00 0.72
C SER A 331 25.50 6.28 1.17
N MET A 332 25.71 6.76 2.39
CA MET A 332 27.05 6.79 2.98
C MET A 332 27.62 5.37 3.01
N LYS A 333 28.78 5.20 2.40
CA LYS A 333 29.63 4.03 2.64
C LYS A 333 30.58 4.33 3.77
#